data_9cc3de18e9fca4ff347c1dc010556753
#
_entry.id   9cc3de18e9fca4ff347c1dc010556753
#
_cell.length_a   1.000
_cell.length_b   1.000
_cell.length_c   1.000
_cell.angle_alpha   90.00
_cell.angle_beta   90.00
_cell.angle_gamma   90.00
#
_symmetry.space_group_name_H-M   'P 1'
#
loop_
_entity.id
_entity.type
_entity.pdbx_description
1 polymer ?
#
loop_
_entity_poly.entity_id
_entity_poly.type
_entity_poly.pdbx_seq_one_letter_code
_entity_poly.pdbx_strand_id
1 'polypeptide(L)'
;MSFFIQIAKVQKKQYIASFLVKMFKKILSYLYPIKVGERKSDISGQLELTLQNGILILDTQHTNYSYGSVSHILYYGLKKVGIKRVREMKNILLLGVGAGCIIELLQKIVGYKGQITGVELDPEIIEIATQHFGIDKVKNLTLHLADAQEYVQQPNLPHYDLIIIDIFQDDLMPPFLFTESFIANVVKLLTPQGALLHNTIRVTPAAEARNEAFWA
;
A
#
# COMPACT_ATOMS: atom_id res chain seq x y z
N MET A 1 -32.86 -27.71 -23.71
CA MET A 1 -32.05 -28.32 -22.67
C MET A 1 -30.58 -28.59 -23.10
N SER A 2 -30.33 -29.01 -24.35
CA SER A 2 -28.96 -29.31 -24.84
C SER A 2 -28.02 -28.08 -24.90
N PHE A 3 -28.50 -26.90 -25.27
CA PHE A 3 -27.68 -25.67 -25.43
C PHE A 3 -27.10 -25.15 -24.11
N PHE A 4 -27.87 -25.16 -23.01
CA PHE A 4 -27.40 -24.76 -21.68
C PHE A 4 -26.32 -25.68 -21.11
N ILE A 5 -26.43 -26.99 -21.38
CA ILE A 5 -25.44 -27.99 -20.93
C ILE A 5 -24.10 -27.78 -21.68
N GLN A 6 -24.14 -27.35 -22.93
CA GLN A 6 -22.95 -27.11 -23.73
C GLN A 6 -22.21 -25.82 -23.29
N ILE A 7 -22.97 -24.74 -22.98
CA ILE A 7 -22.40 -23.49 -22.43
C ILE A 7 -21.73 -23.77 -21.07
N ALA A 8 -22.38 -24.48 -20.17
CA ALA A 8 -21.81 -24.82 -18.85
C ALA A 8 -20.53 -25.67 -18.97
N LYS A 9 -20.47 -26.60 -19.92
CA LYS A 9 -19.25 -27.39 -20.19
C LYS A 9 -18.10 -26.55 -20.73
N VAL A 10 -18.38 -25.59 -21.61
CA VAL A 10 -17.37 -24.67 -22.17
C VAL A 10 -16.82 -23.74 -21.08
N GLN A 11 -17.71 -23.12 -20.29
CA GLN A 11 -17.31 -22.27 -19.16
C GLN A 11 -16.46 -23.02 -18.13
N LYS A 12 -16.86 -24.25 -17.77
CA LYS A 12 -16.08 -25.09 -16.84
C LYS A 12 -14.69 -25.43 -17.40
N LYS A 13 -14.57 -25.70 -18.70
CA LYS A 13 -13.30 -26.00 -19.35
C LYS A 13 -12.38 -24.78 -19.39
N GLN A 14 -12.92 -23.59 -19.69
CA GLN A 14 -12.18 -22.33 -19.64
C GLN A 14 -11.73 -21.98 -18.22
N TYR A 15 -12.59 -22.18 -17.22
CA TYR A 15 -12.24 -21.98 -15.81
C TYR A 15 -11.08 -22.89 -15.37
N ILE A 16 -11.15 -24.18 -15.69
CA ILE A 16 -10.09 -25.15 -15.36
C ILE A 16 -8.79 -24.77 -16.08
N ALA A 17 -8.83 -24.41 -17.35
CA ALA A 17 -7.66 -23.98 -18.09
C ALA A 17 -7.02 -22.74 -17.49
N SER A 18 -7.81 -21.72 -17.13
CA SER A 18 -7.31 -20.49 -16.51
C SER A 18 -6.71 -20.75 -15.12
N PHE A 19 -7.33 -21.64 -14.35
CA PHE A 19 -6.80 -22.07 -13.05
C PHE A 19 -5.45 -22.79 -13.18
N LEU A 20 -5.32 -23.71 -14.13
CA LEU A 20 -4.08 -24.45 -14.39
C LEU A 20 -2.96 -23.49 -14.83
N VAL A 21 -3.26 -22.53 -15.71
CA VAL A 21 -2.30 -21.51 -16.15
C VAL A 21 -1.83 -20.64 -14.97
N LYS A 22 -2.74 -20.21 -14.09
CA LYS A 22 -2.38 -19.44 -12.88
C LYS A 22 -1.51 -20.27 -11.95
N MET A 23 -1.86 -21.52 -11.73
CA MET A 23 -1.09 -22.44 -10.88
C MET A 23 0.32 -22.68 -11.46
N PHE A 24 0.42 -22.93 -12.76
CA PHE A 24 1.71 -23.12 -13.45
C PHE A 24 2.60 -21.87 -13.38
N LYS A 25 2.03 -20.67 -13.65
CA LYS A 25 2.75 -19.41 -13.48
C LYS A 25 3.25 -19.23 -12.04
N LYS A 26 2.42 -19.58 -11.05
CA LYS A 26 2.81 -19.51 -9.63
C LYS A 26 4.00 -20.41 -9.32
N ILE A 27 4.02 -21.65 -9.79
CA ILE A 27 5.15 -22.56 -9.61
C ILE A 27 6.40 -22.03 -10.32
N LEU A 28 6.24 -21.57 -11.56
CA LEU A 28 7.34 -21.08 -12.37
C LEU A 28 7.96 -19.79 -11.78
N SER A 29 7.15 -18.98 -11.08
CA SER A 29 7.62 -17.75 -10.42
C SER A 29 8.61 -17.96 -9.27
N TYR A 30 8.80 -19.19 -8.81
CA TYR A 30 9.86 -19.54 -7.87
C TYR A 30 11.23 -19.70 -8.55
N LEU A 31 11.26 -19.88 -9.88
CA LEU A 31 12.49 -19.99 -10.66
C LEU A 31 12.93 -18.65 -11.23
N TYR A 32 11.97 -17.81 -11.66
CA TYR A 32 12.22 -16.47 -12.18
C TYR A 32 10.97 -15.59 -12.08
N PRO A 33 11.13 -14.25 -11.98
CA PRO A 33 10.00 -13.32 -11.97
C PRO A 33 9.19 -13.41 -13.28
N ILE A 34 7.86 -13.40 -13.18
CA ILE A 34 6.97 -13.47 -14.34
C ILE A 34 6.11 -12.21 -14.38
N LYS A 35 6.30 -11.41 -15.41
CA LYS A 35 5.40 -10.29 -15.69
C LYS A 35 4.00 -10.82 -16.00
N VAL A 36 3.01 -10.34 -15.28
CA VAL A 36 1.61 -10.78 -15.42
C VAL A 36 0.67 -9.65 -15.87
N GLY A 37 1.13 -8.41 -15.80
CA GLY A 37 0.40 -7.25 -16.27
C GLY A 37 1.25 -5.99 -16.24
N GLU A 38 0.75 -4.97 -16.92
CA GLU A 38 1.31 -3.62 -16.88
C GLU A 38 0.20 -2.60 -17.04
N ARG A 39 0.43 -1.39 -16.53
CA ARG A 39 -0.48 -0.26 -16.67
C ARG A 39 0.32 1.04 -16.70
N LYS A 40 -0.13 2.01 -17.45
CA LYS A 40 0.46 3.35 -17.45
C LYS A 40 -0.37 4.25 -16.55
N SER A 41 0.30 4.95 -15.65
CA SER A 41 -0.26 6.02 -14.86
C SER A 41 0.36 7.35 -15.27
N ASP A 42 -0.44 8.41 -15.25
CA ASP A 42 0.04 9.77 -15.48
C ASP A 42 0.81 10.33 -14.25
N ILE A 43 0.64 9.70 -13.08
CA ILE A 43 1.28 10.10 -11.82
C ILE A 43 2.51 9.25 -11.55
N SER A 44 2.35 7.92 -11.56
CA SER A 44 3.40 6.95 -11.18
C SER A 44 4.17 6.36 -12.37
N GLY A 45 3.87 6.81 -13.60
CA GLY A 45 4.53 6.32 -14.81
C GLY A 45 4.14 4.88 -15.18
N GLN A 46 5.14 4.05 -15.48
CA GLN A 46 4.91 2.66 -15.85
C GLN A 46 4.77 1.79 -14.60
N LEU A 47 3.59 1.21 -14.41
CA LEU A 47 3.28 0.25 -13.35
C LEU A 47 3.37 -1.17 -13.91
N GLU A 48 4.08 -2.06 -13.24
CA GLU A 48 4.26 -3.44 -13.65
C GLU A 48 3.82 -4.40 -12.54
N LEU A 49 3.03 -5.39 -12.92
CA LEU A 49 2.62 -6.49 -12.05
C LEU A 49 3.49 -7.70 -12.33
N THR A 50 4.26 -8.13 -11.34
CA THR A 50 5.18 -9.25 -11.42
C THR A 50 4.84 -10.31 -10.39
N LEU A 51 4.80 -11.56 -10.81
CA LEU A 51 4.67 -12.70 -9.91
C LEU A 51 6.07 -13.25 -9.61
N GLN A 52 6.50 -13.16 -8.35
CA GLN A 52 7.81 -13.61 -7.89
C GLN A 52 7.68 -14.40 -6.59
N ASN A 53 8.29 -15.57 -6.52
CA ASN A 53 8.19 -16.47 -5.36
C ASN A 53 6.74 -16.76 -4.93
N GLY A 54 5.84 -16.86 -5.90
CA GLY A 54 4.42 -17.09 -5.65
C GLY A 54 3.64 -15.89 -5.13
N ILE A 55 4.27 -14.72 -5.01
CA ILE A 55 3.72 -13.46 -4.52
C ILE A 55 3.57 -12.49 -5.68
N LEU A 56 2.43 -11.83 -5.77
CA LEU A 56 2.21 -10.75 -6.74
C LEU A 56 2.81 -9.46 -6.17
N ILE A 57 3.57 -8.77 -7.00
CA ILE A 57 4.28 -7.54 -6.67
C ILE A 57 3.84 -6.45 -7.65
N LEU A 58 3.65 -5.24 -7.16
CA LEU A 58 3.48 -4.05 -7.96
C LEU A 58 4.79 -3.26 -7.91
N ASP A 59 5.38 -3.04 -9.06
CA ASP A 59 6.63 -2.29 -9.23
C ASP A 59 6.41 -1.10 -10.16
N THR A 60 7.20 -0.06 -9.97
CA THR A 60 7.47 0.96 -10.99
C THR A 60 8.76 0.62 -11.71
N GLN A 61 9.19 1.49 -12.63
CA GLN A 61 10.39 1.24 -13.44
C GLN A 61 11.67 1.13 -12.59
N HIS A 62 11.72 1.80 -11.43
CA HIS A 62 12.93 1.87 -10.59
C HIS A 62 12.68 1.45 -9.13
N THR A 63 11.43 1.26 -8.72
CA THR A 63 11.10 1.01 -7.31
C THR A 63 10.05 -0.09 -7.14
N ASN A 64 10.24 -0.91 -6.11
CA ASN A 64 9.27 -1.90 -5.67
C ASN A 64 8.21 -1.22 -4.79
N TYR A 65 6.96 -1.16 -5.28
CA TYR A 65 5.82 -0.53 -4.58
C TYR A 65 5.12 -1.46 -3.59
N SER A 66 5.43 -2.76 -3.64
CA SER A 66 4.77 -3.70 -2.75
C SER A 66 5.61 -4.95 -2.54
N TYR A 67 5.64 -5.40 -1.29
CA TYR A 67 6.29 -6.62 -0.82
C TYR A 67 7.84 -6.60 -0.77
N GLY A 68 8.40 -7.50 -0.01
CA GLY A 68 9.84 -7.60 0.22
C GLY A 68 10.33 -6.65 1.31
N SER A 69 11.32 -5.81 1.01
CA SER A 69 11.97 -4.91 1.97
C SER A 69 11.01 -3.88 2.60
N VAL A 70 10.04 -3.36 1.83
CA VAL A 70 9.07 -2.35 2.29
C VAL A 70 8.20 -2.91 3.41
N SER A 71 7.66 -4.13 3.25
CA SER A 71 6.85 -4.76 4.31
C SER A 71 7.65 -5.01 5.58
N HIS A 72 8.94 -5.34 5.48
CA HIS A 72 9.82 -5.52 6.64
C HIS A 72 10.09 -4.21 7.37
N ILE A 73 10.34 -3.11 6.65
CA ILE A 73 10.57 -1.78 7.23
C ILE A 73 9.33 -1.29 7.95
N LEU A 74 8.16 -1.37 7.31
CA LEU A 74 6.89 -0.98 7.90
C LEU A 74 6.53 -1.84 9.13
N TYR A 75 6.74 -3.15 9.04
CA TYR A 75 6.56 -4.04 10.19
C TYR A 75 7.49 -3.71 11.36
N TYR A 76 8.76 -3.39 11.07
CA TYR A 76 9.69 -2.93 12.09
C TYR A 76 9.23 -1.62 12.75
N GLY A 77 8.75 -0.66 11.95
CA GLY A 77 8.13 0.57 12.44
C GLY A 77 6.93 0.28 13.38
N LEU A 78 6.01 -0.59 12.96
CA LEU A 78 4.88 -1.00 13.80
C LEU A 78 5.33 -1.69 15.10
N LYS A 79 6.41 -2.48 15.07
CA LYS A 79 7.02 -3.06 16.28
C LYS A 79 7.56 -2.00 17.23
N LYS A 80 8.14 -0.92 16.71
CA LYS A 80 8.62 0.21 17.52
C LYS A 80 7.47 0.99 18.17
N VAL A 81 6.36 1.16 17.47
CA VAL A 81 5.11 1.72 18.05
C VAL A 81 4.52 0.78 19.12
N GLY A 82 4.71 -0.52 18.95
CA GLY A 82 4.21 -1.57 19.83
C GLY A 82 2.99 -2.30 19.24
N ILE A 83 3.18 -3.55 18.83
CA ILE A 83 2.14 -4.34 18.14
C ILE A 83 0.84 -4.44 18.96
N LYS A 84 0.95 -4.66 20.30
CA LYS A 84 -0.23 -4.70 21.16
C LYS A 84 -0.96 -3.36 21.17
N ARG A 85 -0.22 -2.26 21.31
CA ARG A 85 -0.75 -0.90 21.27
C ARG A 85 -1.45 -0.61 19.92
N VAL A 86 -0.82 -0.93 18.78
CA VAL A 86 -1.42 -0.74 17.46
C VAL A 86 -2.71 -1.53 17.32
N ARG A 87 -2.78 -2.75 17.83
CA ARG A 87 -3.99 -3.59 17.79
C ARG A 87 -5.17 -2.97 18.54
N GLU A 88 -4.92 -2.21 19.60
CA GLU A 88 -5.90 -1.57 20.47
C GLU A 88 -6.32 -0.17 19.99
N MET A 89 -5.64 0.39 19.00
CA MET A 89 -5.97 1.69 18.40
C MET A 89 -7.33 1.66 17.70
N LYS A 90 -8.00 2.80 17.66
CA LYS A 90 -9.33 2.94 17.04
C LYS A 90 -9.23 3.39 15.58
N ASN A 91 -8.39 4.39 15.31
CA ASN A 91 -8.30 5.03 13.99
C ASN A 91 -6.84 5.10 13.54
N ILE A 92 -6.56 4.62 12.33
CA ILE A 92 -5.26 4.73 11.66
C ILE A 92 -5.44 5.48 10.34
N LEU A 93 -4.57 6.45 10.08
CA LEU A 93 -4.46 7.15 8.79
C LEU A 93 -3.24 6.64 8.04
N LEU A 94 -3.43 6.28 6.78
CA LEU A 94 -2.36 5.94 5.84
C LEU A 94 -2.28 7.03 4.77
N LEU A 95 -1.18 7.73 4.70
CA LEU A 95 -0.85 8.66 3.63
C LEU A 95 0.11 7.94 2.67
N GLY A 96 -0.41 7.58 1.50
CA GLY A 96 0.16 6.60 0.59
C GLY A 96 -0.34 5.18 0.90
N VAL A 97 -1.14 4.61 0.01
CA VAL A 97 -1.71 3.25 0.15
C VAL A 97 -0.92 2.24 -0.66
N GLY A 98 -0.48 2.64 -1.85
CA GLY A 98 0.19 1.76 -2.79
C GLY A 98 -0.66 0.52 -3.10
N ALA A 99 -0.03 -0.63 -3.23
CA ALA A 99 -0.74 -1.91 -3.43
C ALA A 99 -1.42 -2.46 -2.15
N GLY A 100 -1.41 -1.72 -1.03
CA GLY A 100 -2.07 -2.14 0.21
C GLY A 100 -1.20 -2.98 1.14
N CYS A 101 0.12 -2.97 1.00
CA CYS A 101 1.05 -3.75 1.81
C CYS A 101 0.88 -3.50 3.32
N ILE A 102 0.80 -2.23 3.74
CA ILE A 102 0.60 -1.87 5.16
C ILE A 102 -0.79 -2.30 5.67
N ILE A 103 -1.82 -2.26 4.80
CA ILE A 103 -3.17 -2.72 5.13
C ILE A 103 -3.13 -4.22 5.40
N GLU A 104 -2.44 -4.99 4.58
CA GLU A 104 -2.25 -6.43 4.76
C GLU A 104 -1.51 -6.73 6.08
N LEU A 105 -0.44 -6.00 6.38
CA LEU A 105 0.29 -6.13 7.66
C LEU A 105 -0.61 -5.87 8.86
N LEU A 106 -1.38 -4.78 8.83
CA LEU A 106 -2.32 -4.44 9.89
C LEU A 106 -3.38 -5.53 10.08
N GLN A 107 -3.97 -6.05 8.99
CA GLN A 107 -5.01 -7.06 9.05
C GLN A 107 -4.49 -8.43 9.46
N LYS A 108 -3.45 -8.94 8.77
CA LYS A 108 -3.01 -10.34 8.88
C LYS A 108 -1.98 -10.57 9.98
N ILE A 109 -1.07 -9.61 10.21
CA ILE A 109 0.04 -9.78 11.16
C ILE A 109 -0.28 -9.13 12.50
N VAL A 110 -0.75 -7.87 12.49
CA VAL A 110 -1.13 -7.17 13.72
C VAL A 110 -2.46 -7.66 14.26
N GLY A 111 -3.40 -8.06 13.38
CA GLY A 111 -4.77 -8.42 13.74
C GLY A 111 -5.61 -7.18 14.11
N TYR A 112 -5.31 -6.05 13.48
CA TYR A 112 -6.00 -4.78 13.71
C TYR A 112 -7.47 -4.85 13.28
N LYS A 113 -8.37 -4.27 14.09
CA LYS A 113 -9.82 -4.28 13.89
C LYS A 113 -10.46 -2.88 13.85
N GLY A 114 -9.70 -1.85 14.21
CA GLY A 114 -10.15 -0.45 14.16
C GLY A 114 -10.29 0.05 12.73
N GLN A 115 -10.65 1.32 12.57
CA GLN A 115 -10.86 1.95 11.26
C GLN A 115 -9.53 2.34 10.62
N ILE A 116 -9.42 2.10 9.34
CA ILE A 116 -8.29 2.54 8.50
C ILE A 116 -8.81 3.56 7.50
N THR A 117 -8.22 4.74 7.48
CA THR A 117 -8.41 5.73 6.42
C THR A 117 -7.16 5.72 5.55
N GLY A 118 -7.31 5.40 4.28
CA GLY A 118 -6.23 5.42 3.29
C GLY A 118 -6.39 6.60 2.33
N VAL A 119 -5.33 7.33 2.08
CA VAL A 119 -5.26 8.41 1.08
C VAL A 119 -4.24 8.02 0.02
N GLU A 120 -4.68 7.97 -1.23
CA GLU A 120 -3.85 7.62 -2.38
C GLU A 120 -4.09 8.64 -3.49
N LEU A 121 -3.01 9.08 -4.13
CA LEU A 121 -3.08 10.09 -5.18
C LEU A 121 -3.41 9.47 -6.55
N ASP A 122 -2.91 8.26 -6.81
CA ASP A 122 -2.95 7.63 -8.13
C ASP A 122 -4.17 6.70 -8.26
N PRO A 123 -5.15 7.04 -9.13
CA PRO A 123 -6.32 6.21 -9.35
C PRO A 123 -5.98 4.84 -9.94
N GLU A 124 -4.90 4.75 -10.74
CA GLU A 124 -4.46 3.48 -11.33
C GLU A 124 -3.93 2.52 -10.26
N ILE A 125 -3.24 3.06 -9.25
CA ILE A 125 -2.78 2.27 -8.09
C ILE A 125 -3.99 1.75 -7.29
N ILE A 126 -5.00 2.58 -7.03
CA ILE A 126 -6.22 2.15 -6.33
C ILE A 126 -6.93 1.04 -7.12
N GLU A 127 -7.03 1.19 -8.43
CA GLU A 127 -7.67 0.18 -9.27
C GLU A 127 -6.89 -1.15 -9.26
N ILE A 128 -5.57 -1.10 -9.39
CA ILE A 128 -4.69 -2.28 -9.29
C ILE A 128 -4.81 -2.93 -7.91
N ALA A 129 -4.76 -2.14 -6.84
CA ALA A 129 -4.87 -2.64 -5.48
C ALA A 129 -6.23 -3.33 -5.23
N THR A 130 -7.30 -2.79 -5.79
CA THR A 130 -8.64 -3.38 -5.74
C THR A 130 -8.71 -4.69 -6.53
N GLN A 131 -8.25 -4.68 -7.78
CA GLN A 131 -8.39 -5.84 -8.68
C GLN A 131 -7.47 -7.01 -8.31
N HIS A 132 -6.29 -6.72 -7.81
CA HIS A 132 -5.22 -7.72 -7.64
C HIS A 132 -4.85 -8.00 -6.20
N PHE A 133 -4.99 -7.03 -5.29
CA PHE A 133 -4.58 -7.16 -3.89
C PHE A 133 -5.76 -7.21 -2.91
N GLY A 134 -6.99 -6.99 -3.41
CA GLY A 134 -8.22 -7.22 -2.66
C GLY A 134 -8.45 -6.23 -1.52
N ILE A 135 -7.98 -5.00 -1.65
CA ILE A 135 -8.19 -3.95 -0.64
C ILE A 135 -9.68 -3.59 -0.48
N ASP A 136 -10.49 -3.80 -1.53
CA ASP A 136 -11.95 -3.64 -1.52
C ASP A 136 -12.67 -4.59 -0.54
N LYS A 137 -12.03 -5.70 -0.17
CA LYS A 137 -12.57 -6.69 0.77
C LYS A 137 -12.30 -6.34 2.24
N VAL A 138 -11.51 -5.30 2.49
CA VAL A 138 -11.17 -4.85 3.84
C VAL A 138 -12.29 -3.97 4.38
N LYS A 139 -13.17 -4.55 5.20
CA LYS A 139 -14.43 -3.91 5.65
C LYS A 139 -14.26 -2.63 6.45
N ASN A 140 -13.14 -2.48 7.14
CA ASN A 140 -12.81 -1.33 7.99
C ASN A 140 -11.83 -0.37 7.32
N LEU A 141 -11.77 -0.36 5.97
CA LEU A 141 -10.98 0.55 5.18
C LEU A 141 -11.88 1.56 4.48
N THR A 142 -11.56 2.84 4.59
CA THR A 142 -12.11 3.93 3.79
C THR A 142 -10.98 4.50 2.93
N LEU A 143 -11.14 4.51 1.61
CA LEU A 143 -10.16 5.04 0.67
C LEU A 143 -10.60 6.41 0.15
N HIS A 144 -9.63 7.33 0.09
CA HIS A 144 -9.78 8.65 -0.51
C HIS A 144 -8.78 8.78 -1.66
N LEU A 145 -9.28 9.04 -2.86
CA LEU A 145 -8.46 9.47 -3.99
C LEU A 145 -8.19 10.96 -3.82
N ALA A 146 -7.03 11.31 -3.29
CA ALA A 146 -6.68 12.69 -2.97
C ALA A 146 -5.16 12.86 -2.83
N ASP A 147 -4.70 14.11 -3.00
CA ASP A 147 -3.36 14.51 -2.59
C ASP A 147 -3.26 14.54 -1.06
N ALA A 148 -2.25 13.88 -0.50
CA ALA A 148 -2.06 13.81 0.94
C ALA A 148 -1.79 15.19 1.59
N GLN A 149 -1.11 16.10 0.87
CA GLN A 149 -0.84 17.45 1.33
C GLN A 149 -2.13 18.26 1.46
N GLU A 150 -3.05 18.10 0.52
CA GLU A 150 -4.37 18.75 0.55
C GLU A 150 -5.29 18.07 1.56
N TYR A 151 -5.26 16.73 1.64
CA TYR A 151 -6.10 15.97 2.54
C TYR A 151 -5.92 16.38 4.00
N VAL A 152 -4.65 16.47 4.47
CA VAL A 152 -4.38 16.80 5.89
C VAL A 152 -4.75 18.22 6.29
N GLN A 153 -5.09 19.08 5.32
CA GLN A 153 -5.55 20.45 5.55
C GLN A 153 -7.08 20.58 5.61
N GLN A 154 -7.82 19.52 5.29
CA GLN A 154 -9.28 19.56 5.29
C GLN A 154 -9.83 19.79 6.70
N PRO A 155 -10.90 20.59 6.83
CA PRO A 155 -11.55 20.80 8.11
C PRO A 155 -12.30 19.54 8.57
N ASN A 156 -12.43 19.38 9.89
CA ASN A 156 -13.25 18.34 10.52
C ASN A 156 -12.80 16.88 10.25
N LEU A 157 -11.55 16.67 9.91
CA LEU A 157 -10.99 15.31 9.88
C LEU A 157 -11.00 14.71 11.29
N PRO A 158 -11.21 13.38 11.42
CA PRO A 158 -11.10 12.71 12.71
C PRO A 158 -9.66 12.75 13.23
N HIS A 159 -9.50 12.53 14.54
CA HIS A 159 -8.17 12.31 15.11
C HIS A 159 -7.80 10.83 15.00
N TYR A 160 -6.49 10.59 14.82
CA TYR A 160 -5.92 9.28 14.58
C TYR A 160 -4.95 8.88 15.71
N ASP A 161 -4.98 7.61 16.07
CA ASP A 161 -4.07 7.05 17.07
C ASP A 161 -2.71 6.69 16.45
N LEU A 162 -2.70 6.48 15.13
CA LEU A 162 -1.49 6.28 14.35
C LEU A 162 -1.66 6.93 12.97
N ILE A 163 -0.68 7.71 12.57
CA ILE A 163 -0.56 8.18 11.20
C ILE A 163 0.69 7.55 10.60
N ILE A 164 0.55 6.93 9.43
CA ILE A 164 1.66 6.34 8.69
C ILE A 164 1.81 7.12 7.39
N ILE A 165 3.00 7.67 7.17
CA ILE A 165 3.38 8.33 5.91
C ILE A 165 4.27 7.36 5.15
N ASP A 166 3.79 6.91 3.98
CA ASP A 166 4.47 5.97 3.08
C ASP A 166 4.31 6.43 1.62
N ILE A 167 4.76 7.67 1.35
CA ILE A 167 4.58 8.32 0.05
C ILE A 167 5.92 8.36 -0.68
N PHE A 168 5.92 7.76 -1.86
CA PHE A 168 7.03 7.74 -2.80
C PHE A 168 6.52 7.99 -4.21
N GLN A 169 7.31 8.68 -5.01
CA GLN A 169 7.13 8.79 -6.46
C GLN A 169 8.35 8.13 -7.11
N ASP A 170 8.21 6.85 -7.46
CA ASP A 170 9.31 5.98 -7.85
C ASP A 170 10.35 5.89 -6.71
N ASP A 171 11.60 6.31 -6.92
CA ASP A 171 12.68 6.33 -5.92
C ASP A 171 12.81 7.67 -5.18
N LEU A 172 11.89 8.61 -5.41
CA LEU A 172 11.92 9.95 -4.85
C LEU A 172 10.83 10.16 -3.80
N MET A 173 11.18 10.92 -2.78
CA MET A 173 10.22 11.43 -1.81
C MET A 173 9.86 12.87 -2.13
N PRO A 174 8.57 13.21 -2.29
CA PRO A 174 8.13 14.58 -2.51
C PRO A 174 8.65 15.51 -1.41
N PRO A 175 9.21 16.70 -1.75
CA PRO A 175 9.81 17.60 -0.78
C PRO A 175 8.86 18.08 0.33
N PHE A 176 7.55 18.19 0.03
CA PHE A 176 6.55 18.65 0.99
C PHE A 176 6.48 17.78 2.24
N LEU A 177 6.83 16.49 2.15
CA LEU A 177 6.83 15.53 3.28
C LEU A 177 7.76 15.96 4.42
N PHE A 178 8.73 16.83 4.13
CA PHE A 178 9.72 17.32 5.08
C PHE A 178 9.50 18.80 5.44
N THR A 179 8.38 19.41 5.03
CA THR A 179 8.06 20.78 5.41
C THR A 179 7.41 20.84 6.80
N GLU A 180 7.77 21.86 7.56
CA GLU A 180 7.20 22.12 8.88
C GLU A 180 5.66 22.24 8.80
N SER A 181 5.15 22.93 7.77
CA SER A 181 3.72 23.13 7.57
C SER A 181 2.96 21.83 7.38
N PHE A 182 3.49 20.90 6.58
CA PHE A 182 2.86 19.60 6.37
C PHE A 182 2.86 18.78 7.66
N ILE A 183 3.99 18.68 8.33
CA ILE A 183 4.12 17.93 9.59
C ILE A 183 3.23 18.53 10.68
N ALA A 184 3.17 19.85 10.79
CA ALA A 184 2.28 20.51 11.75
C ALA A 184 0.80 20.14 11.51
N ASN A 185 0.36 20.06 10.24
CA ASN A 185 -0.99 19.63 9.91
C ASN A 185 -1.21 18.14 10.24
N VAL A 186 -0.24 17.27 9.94
CA VAL A 186 -0.29 15.85 10.32
C VAL A 186 -0.37 15.67 11.84
N VAL A 187 0.46 16.39 12.59
CA VAL A 187 0.51 16.29 14.07
C VAL A 187 -0.79 16.77 14.70
N LYS A 188 -1.44 17.80 14.14
CA LYS A 188 -2.77 18.25 14.61
C LYS A 188 -3.85 17.16 14.50
N LEU A 189 -3.69 16.22 13.60
CA LEU A 189 -4.62 15.10 13.42
C LEU A 189 -4.35 13.93 14.39
N LEU A 190 -3.27 13.96 15.16
CA LEU A 190 -3.00 12.93 16.16
C LEU A 190 -3.86 13.11 17.41
N THR A 191 -4.29 11.99 17.99
CA THR A 191 -4.79 11.98 19.38
C THR A 191 -3.66 12.35 20.34
N PRO A 192 -3.94 12.79 21.59
CA PRO A 192 -2.89 13.18 22.54
C PRO A 192 -1.83 12.11 22.81
N GLN A 193 -2.18 10.85 22.61
CA GLN A 193 -1.26 9.70 22.73
C GLN A 193 -0.95 9.08 21.37
N GLY A 194 -1.29 9.74 20.28
CA GLY A 194 -1.07 9.24 18.93
C GLY A 194 0.41 9.09 18.60
N ALA A 195 0.70 8.32 17.57
CA ALA A 195 2.04 8.11 17.04
C ALA A 195 2.12 8.45 15.56
N LEU A 196 3.25 8.96 15.11
CA LEU A 196 3.60 9.18 13.71
C LEU A 196 4.67 8.17 13.30
N LEU A 197 4.42 7.43 12.23
CA LEU A 197 5.39 6.57 11.56
C LEU A 197 5.63 7.15 10.16
N HIS A 198 6.81 7.71 9.94
CA HIS A 198 7.21 8.29 8.65
C HIS A 198 8.27 7.38 8.03
N ASN A 199 7.93 6.69 6.94
CA ASN A 199 8.88 5.90 6.17
C ASN A 199 9.71 6.83 5.28
N THR A 200 11.05 6.80 5.43
CA THR A 200 11.96 7.70 4.70
C THR A 200 13.11 6.94 4.05
N ILE A 201 13.47 7.35 2.84
CA ILE A 201 14.61 6.80 2.10
C ILE A 201 15.92 7.40 2.66
N ARG A 202 16.96 6.53 2.82
CA ARG A 202 18.31 6.90 3.30
C ARG A 202 19.42 6.38 2.37
N VAL A 203 19.12 6.16 1.09
CA VAL A 203 20.06 5.53 0.14
C VAL A 203 21.10 6.48 -0.43
N THR A 204 20.99 7.79 -0.20
CA THR A 204 21.97 8.77 -0.64
C THR A 204 22.44 9.65 0.53
N PRO A 205 23.68 10.18 0.52
CA PRO A 205 24.14 11.11 1.54
C PRO A 205 23.25 12.35 1.72
N ALA A 206 22.67 12.85 0.63
CA ALA A 206 21.74 13.98 0.67
C ALA A 206 20.43 13.61 1.37
N ALA A 207 19.89 12.41 1.12
CA ALA A 207 18.68 11.91 1.79
C ALA A 207 18.94 11.66 3.28
N GLU A 208 20.12 11.17 3.64
CA GLU A 208 20.52 10.99 5.03
C GLU A 208 20.62 12.32 5.76
N ALA A 209 21.35 13.30 5.21
CA ALA A 209 21.48 14.64 5.78
C ALA A 209 20.11 15.34 5.94
N ARG A 210 19.23 15.22 4.92
CA ARG A 210 17.85 15.72 5.01
C ARG A 210 17.09 15.08 6.18
N ASN A 211 17.15 13.76 6.33
CA ASN A 211 16.44 13.06 7.40
C ASN A 211 16.99 13.44 8.78
N GLU A 212 18.31 13.59 8.92
CA GLU A 212 18.94 14.03 10.17
C GLU A 212 18.51 15.46 10.53
N ALA A 213 18.57 16.39 9.58
CA ALA A 213 18.13 17.76 9.80
C ALA A 213 16.62 17.87 10.14
N PHE A 214 15.81 16.97 9.59
CA PHE A 214 14.36 16.94 9.85
C PHE A 214 14.02 16.45 11.27
N TRP A 215 14.82 15.56 11.86
CA TRP A 215 14.58 14.99 13.20
C TRP A 215 15.40 15.66 14.31
N ALA A 216 16.27 16.65 13.97
CA ALA A 216 17.04 17.42 14.94
C ALA A 216 16.20 18.50 15.62
#